data_b2792eaeae3d5c7353e86c97de220ec2
#
_entry.id   b2792eaeae3d5c7353e86c97de220ec2
#
_cell.length_a   1.000
_cell.length_b   1.000
_cell.length_c   1.000
_cell.angle_alpha   90.00
_cell.angle_beta   90.00
_cell.angle_gamma   90.00
#
_symmetry.space_group_name_H-M   'P 1'
#
loop_
_entity.id
_entity.type
_entity.pdbx_description
1 polymer ?
#
loop_
_entity_poly.entity_id
_entity_poly.type
_entity_poly.pdbx_seq_one_letter_code
_entity_poly.pdbx_strand_id
1 'polypeptide(L)'
;TFVASIAIRSNYGIIGHLSLLQNPVMKLSPHDFRICEAALRCLRMRMTEKGHSFYEELLGSLLTAHILDLYDIHARSRNISQLSEHTATQLRKFIELLYNGEYIRNRELDFYASRLCITPHYLSELCRKVSGRPATYWIDRFTIQEITRLLRQKELSLTAISERMNFSSVSYFSRYVQKRLKISPSEYRNCYTRD
;
A
#
# COMPACT_ATOMS: atom_id res chain seq x y z
N THR A 1 0.91 1.48 9.18
CA THR A 1 -0.46 1.04 9.37
C THR A 1 -0.52 -0.45 9.64
N PHE A 2 -1.52 -0.92 10.36
CA PHE A 2 -1.68 -2.30 10.84
C PHE A 2 -1.55 -3.36 9.72
N VAL A 3 -2.22 -3.17 8.59
CA VAL A 3 -2.14 -4.09 7.43
C VAL A 3 -0.72 -4.21 6.88
N ALA A 4 0.03 -3.12 6.87
CA ALA A 4 1.42 -3.10 6.43
C ALA A 4 2.32 -3.95 7.33
N SER A 5 2.11 -3.90 8.65
CA SER A 5 2.92 -4.69 9.60
C SER A 5 2.74 -6.20 9.43
N ILE A 6 1.55 -6.64 8.99
CA ILE A 6 1.28 -8.04 8.67
C ILE A 6 1.97 -8.44 7.37
N ALA A 7 1.89 -7.59 6.33
CA ALA A 7 2.51 -7.83 5.03
C ALA A 7 4.05 -7.96 5.13
N ILE A 8 4.69 -7.21 6.02
CA ILE A 8 6.15 -7.20 6.21
C ILE A 8 6.66 -8.48 6.91
N ARG A 9 5.83 -9.13 7.73
CA ARG A 9 6.25 -10.28 8.56
C ARG A 9 6.46 -11.58 7.79
N SER A 10 5.88 -11.76 6.62
CA SER A 10 6.05 -12.97 5.81
C SER A 10 6.57 -12.66 4.42
N ASN A 11 7.42 -13.53 3.87
CA ASN A 11 7.92 -13.39 2.50
C ASN A 11 6.78 -13.30 1.47
N TYR A 12 5.69 -14.00 1.72
CA TYR A 12 4.50 -13.96 0.89
C TYR A 12 3.66 -12.69 1.10
N GLY A 13 3.56 -12.18 2.33
CA GLY A 13 2.71 -11.04 2.65
C GLY A 13 3.01 -9.79 1.83
N ILE A 14 4.28 -9.50 1.57
CA ILE A 14 4.70 -8.36 0.74
C ILE A 14 4.31 -8.56 -0.72
N ILE A 15 4.57 -9.74 -1.26
CA ILE A 15 4.24 -10.12 -2.62
C ILE A 15 2.72 -10.11 -2.81
N GLY A 16 2.01 -10.74 -1.89
CA GLY A 16 0.55 -10.76 -1.86
C GLY A 16 -0.03 -9.36 -1.74
N HIS A 17 0.53 -8.52 -0.87
CA HIS A 17 0.09 -7.14 -0.68
C HIS A 17 0.21 -6.30 -1.96
N LEU A 18 1.35 -6.33 -2.66
CA LEU A 18 1.51 -5.63 -3.93
C LEU A 18 0.55 -6.16 -5.00
N SER A 19 0.40 -7.47 -5.08
CA SER A 19 -0.51 -8.11 -6.03
C SER A 19 -1.97 -7.79 -5.74
N LEU A 20 -2.39 -7.78 -4.48
CA LEU A 20 -3.74 -7.37 -4.06
C LEU A 20 -4.00 -5.88 -4.32
N LEU A 21 -3.03 -5.01 -4.08
CA LEU A 21 -3.15 -3.59 -4.41
C LEU A 21 -3.35 -3.36 -5.91
N GLN A 22 -2.80 -4.22 -6.75
CA GLN A 22 -2.95 -4.12 -8.21
C GLN A 22 -4.25 -4.76 -8.71
N ASN A 23 -4.65 -5.88 -8.10
CA ASN A 23 -5.84 -6.64 -8.47
C ASN A 23 -6.67 -6.93 -7.22
N PRO A 24 -7.50 -5.97 -6.78
CA PRO A 24 -8.24 -6.07 -5.51
C PRO A 24 -9.42 -7.05 -5.57
N VAL A 25 -9.68 -7.66 -6.72
CA VAL A 25 -10.78 -8.61 -6.93
C VAL A 25 -10.23 -10.02 -7.04
N MET A 26 -10.74 -10.93 -6.22
CA MET A 26 -10.43 -12.36 -6.25
C MET A 26 -11.69 -13.17 -6.49
N LYS A 27 -11.58 -14.20 -7.36
CA LYS A 27 -12.63 -15.24 -7.45
C LYS A 27 -12.41 -16.24 -6.33
N LEU A 28 -13.42 -16.42 -5.50
CA LEU A 28 -13.38 -17.35 -4.37
C LEU A 28 -13.98 -18.69 -4.80
N SER A 29 -13.37 -19.79 -4.32
CA SER A 29 -14.04 -21.08 -4.32
C SER A 29 -15.21 -21.11 -3.33
N PRO A 30 -16.18 -22.04 -3.44
CA PRO A 30 -17.24 -22.16 -2.44
C PRO A 30 -16.73 -22.39 -1.00
N HIS A 31 -15.58 -23.03 -0.86
CA HIS A 31 -14.92 -23.24 0.43
C HIS A 31 -14.34 -21.92 0.98
N ASP A 32 -13.56 -21.19 0.15
CA ASP A 32 -12.94 -19.92 0.54
C ASP A 32 -14.00 -18.85 0.82
N PHE A 33 -15.09 -18.85 0.06
CA PHE A 33 -16.21 -17.94 0.32
C PHE A 33 -16.80 -18.14 1.73
N ARG A 34 -17.01 -19.41 2.15
CA ARG A 34 -17.53 -19.69 3.51
C ARG A 34 -16.58 -19.24 4.60
N ILE A 35 -15.26 -19.39 4.43
CA ILE A 35 -14.25 -18.90 5.37
C ILE A 35 -14.33 -17.38 5.48
N CYS A 36 -14.29 -16.66 4.35
CA CYS A 36 -14.37 -15.20 4.33
C CYS A 36 -15.69 -14.69 4.91
N GLU A 37 -16.82 -15.31 4.57
CA GLU A 37 -18.12 -14.94 5.10
C GLU A 37 -18.19 -15.12 6.63
N ALA A 38 -17.70 -16.23 7.16
CA ALA A 38 -17.67 -16.51 8.59
C ALA A 38 -16.79 -15.48 9.32
N ALA A 39 -15.61 -15.15 8.79
CA ALA A 39 -14.71 -14.17 9.37
C ALA A 39 -15.34 -12.77 9.41
N LEU A 40 -15.95 -12.32 8.30
CA LEU A 40 -16.63 -11.02 8.24
C LEU A 40 -17.87 -10.96 9.15
N ARG A 41 -18.63 -12.07 9.26
CA ARG A 41 -19.77 -12.18 10.16
C ARG A 41 -19.32 -12.08 11.64
N CYS A 42 -18.21 -12.76 11.99
CA CYS A 42 -17.61 -12.67 13.31
C CYS A 42 -17.16 -11.23 13.63
N LEU A 43 -16.42 -10.59 12.72
CA LEU A 43 -16.01 -9.19 12.87
C LEU A 43 -17.22 -8.28 13.10
N ARG A 44 -18.27 -8.38 12.27
CA ARG A 44 -19.49 -7.57 12.40
C ARG A 44 -20.16 -7.75 13.76
N MET A 45 -20.25 -8.97 14.23
CA MET A 45 -20.84 -9.27 15.56
C MET A 45 -20.02 -8.62 16.67
N ARG A 46 -18.69 -8.76 16.63
CA ARG A 46 -17.80 -8.18 17.66
C ARG A 46 -17.76 -6.66 17.64
N MET A 47 -17.95 -6.03 16.49
CA MET A 47 -18.02 -4.55 16.37
C MET A 47 -19.18 -3.94 17.17
N THR A 48 -20.21 -4.69 17.50
CA THR A 48 -21.34 -4.24 18.34
C THR A 48 -21.08 -4.38 19.84
N GLU A 49 -20.10 -5.19 20.26
CA GLU A 49 -19.78 -5.51 21.66
C GLU A 49 -18.74 -4.54 22.25
N LYS A 50 -19.04 -3.24 22.25
CA LYS A 50 -18.11 -2.18 22.71
C LYS A 50 -17.69 -2.29 24.20
N GLY A 51 -18.37 -3.09 25.00
CA GLY A 51 -18.04 -3.30 26.43
C GLY A 51 -16.94 -4.33 26.70
N HIS A 52 -16.33 -4.93 25.67
CA HIS A 52 -15.26 -5.90 25.84
C HIS A 52 -13.96 -5.23 26.30
N SER A 53 -13.34 -5.72 27.38
CA SER A 53 -12.13 -5.10 27.98
C SER A 53 -10.93 -4.98 27.04
N PHE A 54 -10.84 -5.86 26.03
CA PHE A 54 -9.77 -5.87 25.01
C PHE A 54 -10.38 -5.70 23.61
N TYR A 55 -11.29 -4.72 23.45
CA TYR A 55 -12.09 -4.55 22.23
C TYR A 55 -11.23 -4.30 20.98
N GLU A 56 -10.27 -3.38 21.08
CA GLU A 56 -9.41 -3.01 19.94
C GLU A 56 -8.47 -4.14 19.56
N GLU A 57 -7.87 -4.82 20.55
CA GLU A 57 -6.96 -5.95 20.33
C GLU A 57 -7.69 -7.14 19.72
N LEU A 58 -8.93 -7.39 20.18
CA LEU A 58 -9.78 -8.46 19.63
C LEU A 58 -10.12 -8.20 18.17
N LEU A 59 -10.58 -7.00 17.84
CA LEU A 59 -10.89 -6.63 16.46
C LEU A 59 -9.64 -6.65 15.58
N GLY A 60 -8.51 -6.16 16.10
CA GLY A 60 -7.22 -6.22 15.43
C GLY A 60 -6.78 -7.66 15.11
N SER A 61 -6.96 -8.58 16.04
CA SER A 61 -6.62 -10.00 15.87
C SER A 61 -7.52 -10.70 14.86
N LEU A 62 -8.83 -10.46 14.93
CA LEU A 62 -9.80 -11.00 13.97
C LEU A 62 -9.55 -10.47 12.54
N LEU A 63 -9.27 -9.18 12.41
CA LEU A 63 -8.91 -8.59 11.11
C LEU A 63 -7.59 -9.16 10.59
N THR A 64 -6.61 -9.39 11.47
CA THR A 64 -5.33 -10.02 11.11
C THR A 64 -5.55 -11.42 10.56
N ALA A 65 -6.34 -12.26 11.25
CA ALA A 65 -6.66 -13.61 10.81
C ALA A 65 -7.32 -13.58 9.41
N HIS A 66 -8.32 -12.71 9.21
CA HIS A 66 -8.99 -12.59 7.92
C HIS A 66 -8.05 -12.14 6.79
N ILE A 67 -7.12 -11.22 7.06
CA ILE A 67 -6.12 -10.78 6.08
C ILE A 67 -5.17 -11.94 5.72
N LEU A 68 -4.78 -12.77 6.68
CA LEU A 68 -3.94 -13.95 6.43
C LEU A 68 -4.66 -14.97 5.57
N ASP A 69 -5.95 -15.22 5.80
CA ASP A 69 -6.78 -16.08 4.95
C ASP A 69 -6.85 -15.54 3.51
N LEU A 70 -7.06 -14.23 3.34
CA LEU A 70 -7.06 -13.60 2.01
C LEU A 70 -5.69 -13.73 1.31
N TYR A 71 -4.60 -13.62 2.05
CA TYR A 71 -3.26 -13.84 1.50
C TYR A 71 -3.04 -15.29 1.06
N ASP A 72 -3.50 -16.26 1.85
CA ASP A 72 -3.41 -17.68 1.50
C ASP A 72 -4.23 -18.01 0.27
N ILE A 73 -5.48 -17.53 0.20
CA ILE A 73 -6.36 -17.70 -0.97
C ILE A 73 -5.70 -17.11 -2.23
N HIS A 74 -5.14 -15.91 -2.11
CA HIS A 74 -4.44 -15.26 -3.21
C HIS A 74 -3.18 -16.02 -3.63
N ALA A 75 -2.43 -16.58 -2.67
CA ALA A 75 -1.24 -17.40 -2.91
C ALA A 75 -1.55 -18.61 -3.76
N ARG A 76 -2.57 -19.35 -3.34
CA ARG A 76 -3.01 -20.56 -4.03
C ARG A 76 -3.49 -20.27 -5.45
N SER A 77 -4.13 -19.11 -5.67
CA SER A 77 -4.68 -18.74 -6.97
C SER A 77 -3.62 -18.36 -8.02
N ARG A 78 -2.42 -17.96 -7.60
CA ARG A 78 -1.41 -17.39 -8.52
C ARG A 78 -0.10 -18.15 -8.64
N ASN A 79 0.05 -19.29 -7.96
CA ASN A 79 1.30 -20.07 -8.00
C ASN A 79 2.59 -19.24 -7.71
N ILE A 80 2.49 -18.25 -6.79
CA ILE A 80 3.56 -17.29 -6.47
C ILE A 80 4.73 -17.95 -5.71
N SER A 81 4.64 -19.24 -5.43
CA SER A 81 5.62 -20.03 -4.65
C SER A 81 7.03 -20.17 -5.28
N GLN A 82 7.30 -19.54 -6.44
CA GLN A 82 8.57 -19.69 -7.17
C GLN A 82 9.53 -18.50 -7.12
N LEU A 83 9.32 -17.53 -6.23
CA LEU A 83 10.33 -16.49 -6.06
C LEU A 83 11.47 -17.01 -5.18
N SER A 84 12.72 -16.82 -5.65
CA SER A 84 13.87 -17.12 -4.81
C SER A 84 13.82 -16.28 -3.52
N GLU A 85 14.35 -16.82 -2.43
CA GLU A 85 14.42 -16.13 -1.14
C GLU A 85 15.13 -14.77 -1.24
N HIS A 86 16.17 -14.69 -2.08
CA HIS A 86 16.88 -13.46 -2.39
C HIS A 86 15.95 -12.41 -3.01
N THR A 87 15.17 -12.78 -4.03
CA THR A 87 14.20 -11.87 -4.69
C THR A 87 13.14 -11.37 -3.71
N ALA A 88 12.60 -12.25 -2.89
CA ALA A 88 11.62 -11.90 -1.87
C ALA A 88 12.20 -10.92 -0.84
N THR A 89 13.46 -11.12 -0.44
CA THR A 89 14.17 -10.26 0.51
C THR A 89 14.41 -8.86 -0.07
N GLN A 90 14.86 -8.75 -1.33
CA GLN A 90 15.06 -7.45 -1.99
C GLN A 90 13.74 -6.67 -2.12
N LEU A 91 12.68 -7.36 -2.51
CA LEU A 91 11.37 -6.74 -2.63
C LEU A 91 10.82 -6.28 -1.26
N ARG A 92 11.04 -7.08 -0.20
CA ARG A 92 10.67 -6.71 1.18
C ARG A 92 11.36 -5.41 1.59
N LYS A 93 12.68 -5.32 1.43
CA LYS A 93 13.45 -4.12 1.75
C LYS A 93 12.95 -2.89 0.98
N PHE A 94 12.62 -3.04 -0.32
CA PHE A 94 12.02 -1.96 -1.10
C PHE A 94 10.71 -1.46 -0.50
N ILE A 95 9.82 -2.39 -0.16
CA ILE A 95 8.52 -2.05 0.44
C ILE A 95 8.68 -1.44 1.84
N GLU A 96 9.63 -1.92 2.64
CA GLU A 96 9.97 -1.32 3.93
C GLU A 96 10.39 0.15 3.78
N LEU A 97 11.23 0.47 2.79
CA LEU A 97 11.59 1.86 2.50
C LEU A 97 10.37 2.71 2.15
N LEU A 98 9.42 2.19 1.38
CA LEU A 98 8.17 2.89 1.08
C LEU A 98 7.32 3.10 2.35
N TYR A 99 7.14 2.08 3.19
CA TYR A 99 6.37 2.22 4.42
C TYR A 99 7.04 3.12 5.47
N ASN A 100 8.36 3.21 5.45
CA ASN A 100 9.12 4.13 6.28
C ASN A 100 9.03 5.60 5.79
N GLY A 101 8.34 5.85 4.67
CA GLY A 101 8.08 7.20 4.18
C GLY A 101 9.22 7.79 3.36
N GLU A 102 10.18 6.99 2.87
CA GLU A 102 11.30 7.49 2.08
C GLU A 102 10.84 8.25 0.82
N TYR A 103 9.68 7.91 0.25
CA TYR A 103 9.06 8.58 -0.89
C TYR A 103 8.72 10.07 -0.61
N ILE A 104 8.66 10.48 0.62
CA ILE A 104 8.43 11.89 0.99
C ILE A 104 9.63 12.73 0.52
N ARG A 105 10.84 12.23 0.77
CA ARG A 105 12.09 12.91 0.44
C ARG A 105 12.68 12.48 -0.89
N ASN A 106 12.54 11.21 -1.25
CA ASN A 106 13.22 10.59 -2.39
C ASN A 106 12.20 9.88 -3.29
N ARG A 107 11.99 10.39 -4.51
CA ARG A 107 11.07 9.80 -5.49
C ARG A 107 11.76 9.15 -6.67
N GLU A 108 13.10 9.31 -6.73
CA GLU A 108 13.90 8.77 -7.81
C GLU A 108 14.21 7.28 -7.58
N LEU A 109 14.09 6.49 -8.65
CA LEU A 109 14.30 5.04 -8.61
C LEU A 109 15.73 4.69 -8.17
N ASP A 110 16.70 5.51 -8.58
CA ASP A 110 18.12 5.31 -8.28
C ASP A 110 18.41 5.33 -6.78
N PHE A 111 17.69 6.16 -6.01
CA PHE A 111 17.81 6.17 -4.55
C PHE A 111 17.49 4.79 -3.95
N TYR A 112 16.36 4.20 -4.34
CA TYR A 112 15.93 2.90 -3.83
C TYR A 112 16.86 1.77 -4.27
N ALA A 113 17.26 1.79 -5.54
CA ALA A 113 18.17 0.80 -6.09
C ALA A 113 19.54 0.84 -5.38
N SER A 114 20.09 2.03 -5.13
CA SER A 114 21.34 2.21 -4.37
C SER A 114 21.22 1.70 -2.94
N ARG A 115 20.12 1.98 -2.25
CA ARG A 115 19.88 1.48 -0.88
C ARG A 115 19.79 -0.05 -0.81
N LEU A 116 19.39 -0.69 -1.90
CA LEU A 116 19.28 -2.14 -2.02
C LEU A 116 20.54 -2.80 -2.63
N CYS A 117 21.53 -2.01 -3.02
CA CYS A 117 22.75 -2.48 -3.72
C CYS A 117 22.43 -3.27 -5.00
N ILE A 118 21.41 -2.81 -5.78
CA ILE A 118 20.99 -3.38 -7.06
C ILE A 118 20.83 -2.29 -8.12
N THR A 119 20.68 -2.69 -9.39
CA THR A 119 20.44 -1.71 -10.46
C THR A 119 18.97 -1.25 -10.49
N PRO A 120 18.68 -0.02 -10.92
CA PRO A 120 17.30 0.48 -11.10
C PRO A 120 16.47 -0.41 -12.03
N HIS A 121 17.09 -0.90 -13.09
CA HIS A 121 16.44 -1.84 -14.03
C HIS A 121 16.00 -3.12 -13.32
N TYR A 122 16.92 -3.73 -12.56
CA TYR A 122 16.63 -4.97 -11.82
C TYR A 122 15.51 -4.77 -10.79
N LEU A 123 15.52 -3.67 -10.03
CA LEU A 123 14.44 -3.36 -9.09
C LEU A 123 13.08 -3.24 -9.81
N SER A 124 13.05 -2.57 -10.96
CA SER A 124 11.81 -2.45 -11.76
C SER A 124 11.32 -3.81 -12.28
N GLU A 125 12.22 -4.67 -12.75
CA GLU A 125 11.88 -6.02 -13.20
C GLU A 125 11.36 -6.91 -12.05
N LEU A 126 11.97 -6.82 -10.85
CA LEU A 126 11.46 -7.52 -9.67
C LEU A 126 10.01 -7.11 -9.36
N CYS A 127 9.74 -5.81 -9.35
CA CYS A 127 8.39 -5.30 -9.12
C CYS A 127 7.41 -5.74 -10.20
N ARG A 128 7.80 -5.71 -11.48
CA ARG A 128 6.96 -6.18 -12.61
C ARG A 128 6.63 -7.66 -12.52
N LYS A 129 7.62 -8.50 -12.18
CA LYS A 129 7.43 -9.94 -12.04
C LYS A 129 6.36 -10.29 -11.02
N VAL A 130 6.30 -9.53 -9.94
CA VAL A 130 5.41 -9.80 -8.80
C VAL A 130 4.06 -9.11 -8.94
N SER A 131 4.04 -7.86 -9.39
CA SER A 131 2.85 -7.00 -9.36
C SER A 131 2.37 -6.56 -10.75
N GLY A 132 3.09 -6.91 -11.82
CA GLY A 132 2.81 -6.41 -13.17
C GLY A 132 3.15 -4.92 -13.37
N ARG A 133 3.72 -4.24 -12.36
CA ARG A 133 4.03 -2.81 -12.40
C ARG A 133 5.47 -2.53 -12.01
N PRO A 134 6.14 -1.53 -12.65
CA PRO A 134 7.52 -1.18 -12.30
C PRO A 134 7.62 -0.54 -10.92
N ALA A 135 8.82 -0.49 -10.35
CA ALA A 135 9.06 0.12 -9.03
C ALA A 135 8.63 1.59 -8.96
N THR A 136 8.84 2.37 -10.03
CA THR A 136 8.40 3.77 -10.12
C THR A 136 6.89 3.95 -9.92
N TYR A 137 6.09 3.00 -10.39
CA TYR A 137 4.64 3.01 -10.15
C TYR A 137 4.32 2.95 -8.66
N TRP A 138 5.04 2.12 -7.90
CA TRP A 138 4.82 1.96 -6.46
C TRP A 138 5.27 3.19 -5.68
N ILE A 139 6.43 3.76 -6.03
CA ILE A 139 6.91 5.02 -5.45
C ILE A 139 5.86 6.12 -5.66
N ASP A 140 5.39 6.29 -6.89
CA ASP A 140 4.35 7.26 -7.24
C ASP A 140 3.04 7.01 -6.47
N ARG A 141 2.61 5.76 -6.36
CA ARG A 141 1.38 5.39 -5.65
C ARG A 141 1.42 5.80 -4.19
N PHE A 142 2.51 5.48 -3.47
CA PHE A 142 2.68 5.88 -2.07
C PHE A 142 2.77 7.40 -1.93
N THR A 143 3.51 8.06 -2.81
CA THR A 143 3.60 9.53 -2.84
C THR A 143 2.23 10.18 -3.02
N ILE A 144 1.45 9.75 -4.01
CA ILE A 144 0.13 10.30 -4.28
C ILE A 144 -0.86 10.00 -3.15
N GLN A 145 -0.80 8.82 -2.56
CA GLN A 145 -1.65 8.48 -1.42
C GLN A 145 -1.40 9.43 -0.23
N GLU A 146 -0.15 9.75 0.07
CA GLU A 146 0.18 10.71 1.13
C GLU A 146 -0.23 12.15 0.74
N ILE A 147 0.03 12.56 -0.49
CA ILE A 147 -0.40 13.87 -0.99
C ILE A 147 -1.93 14.01 -0.88
N THR A 148 -2.70 13.02 -1.30
CA THR A 148 -4.17 13.09 -1.23
C THR A 148 -4.66 13.11 0.21
N ARG A 149 -4.00 12.42 1.13
CA ARG A 149 -4.28 12.49 2.57
C ARG A 149 -4.05 13.90 3.12
N LEU A 150 -2.93 14.54 2.74
CA LEU A 150 -2.62 15.91 3.15
C LEU A 150 -3.56 16.95 2.51
N LEU A 151 -3.95 16.76 1.24
CA LEU A 151 -4.88 17.66 0.56
C LEU A 151 -6.28 17.69 1.20
N ARG A 152 -6.69 16.63 1.89
CA ARG A 152 -7.96 16.59 2.65
C ARG A 152 -7.92 17.40 3.95
N GLN A 153 -6.73 17.76 4.43
CA GLN A 153 -6.57 18.64 5.60
C GLN A 153 -6.72 20.08 5.16
N LYS A 154 -7.84 20.73 5.51
CA LYS A 154 -8.19 22.10 5.06
C LYS A 154 -7.20 23.16 5.56
N GLU A 155 -6.58 22.90 6.71
CA GLU A 155 -5.65 23.81 7.40
C GLU A 155 -4.30 23.95 6.67
N LEU A 156 -3.93 22.94 5.86
CA LEU A 156 -2.65 22.93 5.17
C LEU A 156 -2.75 23.69 3.84
N SER A 157 -1.91 24.70 3.64
CA SER A 157 -1.76 25.33 2.32
C SER A 157 -1.08 24.39 1.33
N LEU A 158 -1.26 24.64 0.02
CA LEU A 158 -0.57 23.87 -1.03
C LEU A 158 0.96 24.05 -0.92
N THR A 159 1.41 25.22 -0.48
CA THR A 159 2.83 25.49 -0.22
C THR A 159 3.34 24.61 0.92
N ALA A 160 2.63 24.57 2.05
CA ALA A 160 3.01 23.72 3.18
C ALA A 160 3.04 22.22 2.81
N ILE A 161 2.08 21.75 1.98
CA ILE A 161 2.09 20.37 1.49
C ILE A 161 3.28 20.11 0.57
N SER A 162 3.58 21.05 -0.34
CA SER A 162 4.71 20.96 -1.25
C SER A 162 6.04 20.84 -0.48
N GLU A 163 6.24 21.68 0.53
CA GLU A 163 7.41 21.67 1.42
C GLU A 163 7.50 20.37 2.23
N ARG A 164 6.39 19.98 2.86
CA ARG A 164 6.32 18.74 3.66
C ARG A 164 6.64 17.49 2.83
N MET A 165 6.26 17.49 1.55
CA MET A 165 6.54 16.42 0.60
C MET A 165 7.87 16.63 -0.12
N ASN A 166 8.70 17.57 0.31
CA ASN A 166 10.04 17.85 -0.23
C ASN A 166 10.03 18.06 -1.76
N PHE A 167 9.11 18.87 -2.27
CA PHE A 167 9.15 19.34 -3.65
C PHE A 167 9.94 20.64 -3.75
N SER A 168 10.72 20.79 -4.82
CA SER A 168 11.55 21.98 -5.06
C SER A 168 10.74 23.26 -5.31
N SER A 169 9.47 23.15 -5.69
CA SER A 169 8.54 24.27 -5.87
C SER A 169 7.09 23.81 -5.87
N VAL A 170 6.17 24.70 -5.53
CA VAL A 170 4.71 24.48 -5.62
C VAL A 170 4.29 24.23 -7.07
N SER A 171 4.95 24.85 -8.04
CA SER A 171 4.67 24.62 -9.46
C SER A 171 5.04 23.20 -9.90
N TYR A 172 6.18 22.68 -9.43
CA TYR A 172 6.57 21.29 -9.71
C TYR A 172 5.63 20.31 -9.00
N PHE A 173 5.30 20.55 -7.73
CA PHE A 173 4.30 19.80 -6.97
C PHE A 173 2.96 19.72 -7.73
N SER A 174 2.44 20.86 -8.19
CA SER A 174 1.14 20.93 -8.89
C SER A 174 1.16 20.13 -10.19
N ARG A 175 2.23 20.24 -10.99
CA ARG A 175 2.40 19.44 -12.22
C ARG A 175 2.53 17.95 -11.91
N TYR A 176 3.24 17.59 -10.85
CA TYR A 176 3.37 16.19 -10.41
C TYR A 176 2.01 15.59 -10.07
N VAL A 177 1.20 16.28 -9.26
CA VAL A 177 -0.15 15.84 -8.87
C VAL A 177 -1.06 15.73 -10.09
N GLN A 178 -1.11 16.77 -10.92
CA GLN A 178 -1.97 16.80 -12.11
C GLN A 178 -1.63 15.68 -13.11
N LYS A 179 -0.34 15.38 -13.29
CA LYS A 179 0.08 14.26 -14.16
C LYS A 179 -0.48 12.93 -13.68
N ARG A 180 -0.62 12.71 -12.36
CA ARG A 180 -1.02 11.43 -11.76
C ARG A 180 -2.51 11.33 -11.47
N LEU A 181 -3.11 12.39 -10.96
CA LEU A 181 -4.54 12.42 -10.62
C LEU A 181 -5.44 12.92 -11.77
N LYS A 182 -4.84 13.52 -12.84
CA LYS A 182 -5.54 14.15 -13.96
C LYS A 182 -6.35 15.40 -13.60
N ILE A 183 -6.25 15.84 -12.35
CA ILE A 183 -6.83 17.09 -11.82
C ILE A 183 -5.78 17.83 -11.00
N SER A 184 -5.94 19.14 -10.84
CA SER A 184 -5.03 19.95 -10.03
C SER A 184 -5.19 19.67 -8.52
N PRO A 185 -4.18 19.99 -7.68
CA PRO A 185 -4.31 19.89 -6.23
C PRO A 185 -5.50 20.66 -5.66
N SER A 186 -5.79 21.86 -6.21
CA SER A 186 -6.91 22.69 -5.78
C SER A 186 -8.25 22.06 -6.14
N GLU A 187 -8.40 21.57 -7.37
CA GLU A 187 -9.60 20.84 -7.80
C GLU A 187 -9.83 19.59 -6.96
N TYR A 188 -8.77 18.80 -6.69
CA TYR A 188 -8.89 17.63 -5.83
C TYR A 188 -9.42 18.02 -4.45
N ARG A 189 -8.86 19.08 -3.83
CA ARG A 189 -9.31 19.58 -2.52
C ARG A 189 -10.78 19.96 -2.56
N ASN A 190 -11.21 20.72 -3.56
CA ASN A 190 -12.59 21.19 -3.69
C ASN A 190 -13.60 20.06 -3.89
N CYS A 191 -13.21 18.97 -4.58
CA CYS A 191 -14.08 17.79 -4.73
C CYS A 191 -14.37 17.06 -3.42
N TYR A 192 -13.41 17.05 -2.48
CA TYR A 192 -13.54 16.33 -1.21
C TYR A 192 -13.90 17.20 -0.01
N THR A 193 -14.14 18.51 -0.21
CA THR A 193 -14.52 19.44 0.87
C THR A 193 -15.96 19.96 0.72
N ARG A 194 -16.74 19.39 -0.20
CA ARG A 194 -18.17 19.73 -0.42
C ARG A 194 -19.15 18.95 0.45
N ASP A 195 -18.65 18.15 1.42
CA ASP A 195 -19.49 17.45 2.41
C ASP A 195 -19.44 18.15 3.77
#